data_a795abd7c2565732cc86a2dcda0096fb
#
_entry.id   a795abd7c2565732cc86a2dcda0096fb
#
_cell.length_a   1.000
_cell.length_b   1.000
_cell.length_c   1.000
_cell.angle_alpha   90.00
_cell.angle_beta   90.00
_cell.angle_gamma   90.00
#
_symmetry.space_group_name_H-M   'P 1'
#
loop_
_entity.id
_entity.type
_entity.pdbx_description
1 polymer ?
#
loop_
_entity_poly.entity_id
_entity_poly.type
_entity_poly.pdbx_seq_one_letter_code
_entity_poly.pdbx_strand_id
1 'polypeptide(L)'
;MPQQIKTCRRKTDDDEFYTMYKDVVRELHKYDFRGKKIICPCDTKESNIYKYLKDCYYDVKQSNTDWRKVDYSKYDIVITNPPFSQVREFIRTLVDKKIDFVIIVSDVLRYSIKNGKAKFGVTLYKGKDAQKFHRPDGSIQPVHCGWIGTIQDDWKENQCICYCNKEE
;
A
#
# COMPACT_ATOMS: atom_id res chain seq x y z
N MET A 1 -8.89 -12.32 -17.72
CA MET A 1 -8.75 -12.47 -17.05
C MET A 1 -9.00 -12.84 -16.17
N PRO A 2 -8.93 -12.85 -16.14
CA PRO A 2 -9.04 -13.24 -15.30
C PRO A 2 -9.12 -13.27 -14.24
N GLN A 3 -8.86 -13.31 -13.77
CA GLN A 3 -8.79 -13.28 -12.92
C GLN A 3 -9.15 -13.37 -11.83
N GLN A 4 -9.17 -13.62 -11.20
CA GLN A 4 -9.36 -13.73 -10.36
C GLN A 4 -9.23 -13.66 -9.33
N ILE A 5 -9.18 -13.54 -8.51
CA ILE A 5 -8.74 -13.29 -7.72
C ILE A 5 -8.84 -13.75 -6.92
N LYS A 6 -8.57 -14.19 -6.49
CA LYS A 6 -8.58 -14.75 -5.79
C LYS A 6 -8.39 -14.58 -4.55
N THR A 7 -8.35 -14.80 -3.94
CA THR A 7 -7.88 -14.67 -2.80
C THR A 7 -7.21 -13.47 -2.71
N CYS A 8 -6.66 -13.13 -1.92
CA CYS A 8 -6.13 -11.98 -2.07
C CYS A 8 -5.44 -11.98 -3.31
N ARG A 9 -5.81 -12.56 -3.81
CA ARG A 9 -5.59 -12.58 -4.98
C ARG A 9 -6.04 -13.43 -5.76
N ARG A 10 -6.32 -13.63 -6.48
CA ARG A 10 -6.64 -14.19 -7.26
C ARG A 10 -6.46 -14.09 -8.05
N LYS A 11 -5.93 -14.13 -8.23
CA LYS A 11 -5.63 -13.93 -8.93
C LYS A 11 -5.75 -14.08 -10.10
N THR A 12 -6.26 -13.49 -10.65
CA THR A 12 -5.94 -13.55 -11.99
C THR A 12 -4.67 -12.81 -12.22
N ASP A 13 -4.03 -13.05 -13.35
CA ASP A 13 -2.78 -12.34 -13.60
C ASP A 13 -2.97 -10.85 -13.62
N ASP A 14 -4.17 -10.40 -13.93
CA ASP A 14 -4.43 -8.96 -14.02
C ASP A 14 -4.31 -8.26 -12.68
N ASP A 15 -4.46 -8.99 -11.60
CA ASP A 15 -4.33 -8.41 -10.27
C ASP A 15 -2.94 -8.63 -9.68
N GLU A 16 -2.04 -9.27 -10.42
CA GLU A 16 -0.73 -9.63 -9.92
C GLU A 16 0.31 -8.64 -10.40
N PHE A 17 0.27 -7.44 -9.87
CA PHE A 17 1.26 -6.41 -10.20
C PHE A 17 2.12 -6.14 -8.98
N TYR A 18 3.43 -6.26 -9.14
CA TYR A 18 4.37 -6.03 -8.05
C TYR A 18 4.91 -4.61 -8.15
N THR A 19 4.70 -3.85 -7.10
CA THR A 19 5.18 -2.47 -7.02
C THR A 19 6.71 -2.45 -7.08
N MET A 20 7.26 -1.53 -7.86
CA MET A 20 8.71 -1.41 -7.97
C MET A 20 9.29 -0.83 -6.68
N TYR A 21 10.45 -1.33 -6.28
CA TYR A 21 11.07 -0.93 -5.03
C TYR A 21 11.31 0.59 -4.96
N LYS A 22 11.76 1.19 -6.04
CA LYS A 22 12.03 2.62 -6.04
C LYS A 22 10.76 3.45 -5.84
N ASP A 23 9.62 2.96 -6.32
CA ASP A 23 8.35 3.65 -6.10
C ASP A 23 7.93 3.55 -4.63
N VAL A 24 8.21 2.41 -4.01
CA VAL A 24 7.96 2.23 -2.58
C VAL A 24 8.82 3.21 -1.78
N VAL A 25 10.11 3.29 -2.08
CA VAL A 25 11.02 4.18 -1.37
C VAL A 25 10.56 5.61 -1.53
N ARG A 26 10.20 6.00 -2.75
CA ARG A 26 9.84 7.39 -3.04
C ARG A 26 8.68 7.87 -2.18
N GLU A 27 7.74 6.98 -1.90
CA GLU A 27 6.61 7.36 -1.06
C GLU A 27 6.89 7.16 0.42
N LEU A 28 7.37 5.97 0.79
CA LEU A 28 7.38 5.59 2.20
C LEU A 28 8.50 6.23 2.99
N HIS A 29 9.57 6.70 2.35
CA HIS A 29 10.65 7.35 3.10
C HIS A 29 10.19 8.65 3.76
N LYS A 30 9.04 9.18 3.36
CA LYS A 30 8.52 10.42 3.92
C LYS A 30 7.89 10.26 5.30
N TYR A 31 7.68 9.02 5.73
CA TYR A 31 6.98 8.76 6.98
C TYR A 31 7.92 8.18 8.02
N ASP A 32 7.59 8.41 9.28
CA ASP A 32 8.31 7.81 10.39
C ASP A 32 7.38 6.79 11.05
N PHE A 33 7.67 5.51 10.85
CA PHE A 33 6.85 4.44 11.40
C PHE A 33 7.47 3.80 12.65
N ARG A 34 8.48 4.44 13.24
CA ARG A 34 9.10 3.89 14.46
C ARG A 34 8.07 3.81 15.57
N GLY A 35 8.08 2.68 16.26
CA GLY A 35 7.13 2.43 17.36
C GLY A 35 5.76 1.98 16.92
N LYS A 36 5.52 1.83 15.63
CA LYS A 36 4.23 1.38 15.11
C LYS A 36 4.32 -0.07 14.64
N LYS A 37 3.23 -0.80 14.84
CA LYS A 37 3.12 -2.18 14.35
C LYS A 37 2.42 -2.13 13.01
N ILE A 38 3.11 -2.59 11.97
CA ILE A 38 2.66 -2.47 10.61
C ILE A 38 2.19 -3.82 10.09
N ILE A 39 1.05 -3.83 9.39
CA ILE A 39 0.58 -5.05 8.70
C ILE A 39 0.47 -4.77 7.21
N CYS A 40 0.96 -5.70 6.41
CA CYS A 40 0.83 -5.69 4.96
C CYS A 40 -0.09 -6.84 4.57
N PRO A 41 -1.41 -6.63 4.64
CA PRO A 41 -2.35 -7.76 4.53
C PRO A 41 -2.51 -8.32 3.13
N CYS A 42 -2.09 -7.60 2.12
CA CYS A 42 -2.23 -8.03 0.73
C CYS A 42 -0.88 -8.30 0.07
N ASP A 43 0.17 -8.45 0.87
CA ASP A 43 1.52 -8.61 0.35
C ASP A 43 2.14 -9.91 0.82
N THR A 44 3.06 -10.44 0.03
CA THR A 44 3.86 -11.59 0.43
C THR A 44 5.20 -11.11 0.93
N LYS A 45 6.01 -12.06 1.40
CA LYS A 45 7.37 -11.72 1.86
C LYS A 45 8.25 -11.23 0.72
N GLU A 46 7.89 -11.53 -0.53
CA GLU A 46 8.63 -11.09 -1.69
C GLU A 46 8.23 -9.70 -2.17
N SER A 47 7.15 -9.12 -1.62
CA SER A 47 6.71 -7.81 -2.08
C SER A 47 7.72 -6.74 -1.70
N ASN A 48 7.85 -5.75 -2.56
CA ASN A 48 8.81 -4.68 -2.32
C ASN A 48 8.38 -3.77 -1.16
N ILE A 49 7.07 -3.68 -0.90
CA ILE A 49 6.58 -2.94 0.26
C ILE A 49 7.08 -3.61 1.54
N TYR A 50 6.87 -4.92 1.67
CA TYR A 50 7.31 -5.65 2.84
C TYR A 50 8.83 -5.57 2.98
N LYS A 51 9.56 -5.78 1.88
CA LYS A 51 11.03 -5.75 1.91
C LYS A 51 11.55 -4.39 2.36
N TYR A 52 10.98 -3.31 1.83
CA TYR A 52 11.42 -1.97 2.21
C TYR A 52 11.23 -1.74 3.70
N LEU A 53 10.06 -2.11 4.22
CA LEU A 53 9.79 -1.87 5.63
C LEU A 53 10.69 -2.71 6.53
N LYS A 54 11.01 -3.94 6.11
CA LYS A 54 11.98 -4.74 6.84
C LYS A 54 13.37 -4.13 6.76
N ASP A 55 13.74 -3.61 5.60
CA ASP A 55 15.05 -2.98 5.43
C ASP A 55 15.20 -1.75 6.32
N CYS A 56 14.09 -1.09 6.64
CA CYS A 56 14.09 0.05 7.54
C CYS A 56 14.04 -0.35 9.02
N TYR A 57 14.05 -1.66 9.30
CA TYR A 57 13.99 -2.19 10.66
C TYR A 57 12.69 -1.86 11.39
N TYR A 58 11.61 -1.66 10.65
CA TYR A 58 10.29 -1.47 11.25
C TYR A 58 9.70 -2.81 11.68
N ASP A 59 8.77 -2.73 12.64
CA ASP A 59 8.00 -3.90 13.09
C ASP A 59 6.88 -4.14 12.08
N VAL A 60 7.11 -5.04 11.14
CA VAL A 60 6.17 -5.28 10.05
C VAL A 60 5.88 -6.76 9.90
N LYS A 61 4.61 -7.08 9.65
CA LYS A 61 4.16 -8.43 9.36
C LYS A 61 3.45 -8.44 8.02
N GLN A 62 3.43 -9.57 7.37
CA GLN A 62 2.60 -9.80 6.21
C GLN A 62 1.58 -10.87 6.59
N SER A 63 0.50 -10.98 5.84
CA SER A 63 -0.55 -11.92 6.15
C SER A 63 -0.56 -13.08 5.17
N ASN A 64 -0.75 -14.28 5.69
CA ASN A 64 -0.91 -15.47 4.86
C ASN A 64 -2.39 -15.79 4.64
N THR A 65 -3.30 -14.96 5.11
CA THR A 65 -4.73 -15.18 4.98
C THR A 65 -5.37 -14.07 4.19
N ASP A 66 -6.65 -14.26 3.87
CA ASP A 66 -7.44 -13.21 3.24
C ASP A 66 -7.39 -11.96 4.11
N TRP A 67 -7.24 -10.79 3.48
CA TRP A 67 -7.14 -9.53 4.20
C TRP A 67 -8.37 -9.28 5.10
N ARG A 68 -9.50 -9.85 4.76
CA ARG A 68 -10.72 -9.69 5.57
C ARG A 68 -10.63 -10.41 6.90
N LYS A 69 -9.75 -11.40 7.01
CA LYS A 69 -9.63 -12.22 8.20
C LYS A 69 -8.52 -11.78 9.14
N VAL A 70 -7.79 -10.74 8.79
CA VAL A 70 -6.72 -10.22 9.63
C VAL A 70 -7.32 -9.56 10.87
N ASP A 71 -6.69 -9.80 12.02
CA ASP A 71 -7.10 -9.14 13.25
C ASP A 71 -6.37 -7.79 13.33
N TYR A 72 -7.01 -6.76 12.82
CA TYR A 72 -6.39 -5.43 12.74
C TYR A 72 -6.20 -4.77 14.10
N SER A 73 -6.85 -5.29 15.14
CA SER A 73 -6.68 -4.72 16.48
C SER A 73 -5.25 -4.87 17.02
N LYS A 74 -4.47 -5.74 16.40
CA LYS A 74 -3.09 -5.98 16.82
C LYS A 74 -2.10 -5.03 16.18
N TYR A 75 -2.55 -4.16 15.29
CA TYR A 75 -1.65 -3.31 14.49
C TYR A 75 -2.04 -1.86 14.59
N ASP A 76 -1.09 -0.99 14.25
CA ASP A 76 -1.29 0.46 14.28
C ASP A 76 -1.55 1.03 12.91
N ILE A 77 -1.02 0.41 11.85
CA ILE A 77 -1.15 0.94 10.51
C ILE A 77 -1.07 -0.18 9.48
N VAL A 78 -1.82 0.00 8.40
CA VAL A 78 -1.83 -0.91 7.25
C VAL A 78 -1.06 -0.24 6.12
N ILE A 79 -0.06 -0.92 5.56
CA ILE A 79 0.66 -0.43 4.38
C ILE A 79 0.67 -1.58 3.38
N THR A 80 0.02 -1.39 2.23
CA THR A 80 -0.16 -2.51 1.32
C THR A 80 -0.59 -2.04 -0.06
N ASN A 81 -0.53 -2.96 -1.02
CA ASN A 81 -1.05 -2.76 -2.36
C ASN A 81 -2.26 -3.69 -2.52
N PRO A 82 -3.47 -3.21 -2.21
CA PRO A 82 -4.64 -4.09 -2.26
C PRO A 82 -5.06 -4.37 -3.70
N PRO A 83 -5.80 -5.48 -3.93
CA PRO A 83 -6.35 -5.73 -5.26
C PRO A 83 -7.28 -4.59 -5.65
N PHE A 84 -7.10 -4.05 -6.86
CA PHE A 84 -7.87 -2.88 -7.27
C PHE A 84 -9.37 -3.17 -7.30
N SER A 85 -9.76 -4.40 -7.61
CA SER A 85 -11.18 -4.75 -7.67
C SER A 85 -11.85 -4.75 -6.30
N GLN A 86 -11.08 -4.80 -5.23
CA GLN A 86 -11.63 -4.89 -3.87
C GLN A 86 -11.31 -3.64 -3.04
N VAL A 87 -10.71 -2.63 -3.66
CA VAL A 87 -10.13 -1.55 -2.88
C VAL A 87 -11.17 -0.73 -2.11
N ARG A 88 -12.35 -0.53 -2.68
CA ARG A 88 -13.37 0.25 -1.98
C ARG A 88 -13.86 -0.46 -0.73
N GLU A 89 -14.09 -1.76 -0.82
CA GLU A 89 -14.45 -2.56 0.35
C GLU A 89 -13.31 -2.55 1.37
N PHE A 90 -12.08 -2.65 0.88
CA PHE A 90 -10.90 -2.64 1.73
C PHE A 90 -10.82 -1.35 2.55
N ILE A 91 -10.97 -0.20 1.87
CA ILE A 91 -10.91 1.08 2.57
C ILE A 91 -12.02 1.19 3.60
N ARG A 92 -13.24 0.82 3.24
CA ARG A 92 -14.37 0.89 4.19
C ARG A 92 -14.12 0.03 5.41
N THR A 93 -13.55 -1.15 5.21
CA THR A 93 -13.24 -2.03 6.33
C THR A 93 -12.22 -1.38 7.26
N LEU A 94 -11.17 -0.79 6.71
CA LEU A 94 -10.15 -0.15 7.55
C LEU A 94 -10.70 1.08 8.28
N VAL A 95 -11.53 1.85 7.61
CA VAL A 95 -12.15 3.01 8.23
C VAL A 95 -13.05 2.56 9.39
N ASP A 96 -13.84 1.51 9.19
CA ASP A 96 -14.70 0.99 10.24
C ASP A 96 -13.89 0.50 11.44
N LYS A 97 -12.73 -0.06 11.20
CA LYS A 97 -11.87 -0.55 12.26
C LYS A 97 -10.97 0.54 12.84
N LYS A 98 -11.07 1.75 12.30
CA LYS A 98 -10.36 2.93 12.81
C LYS A 98 -8.85 2.74 12.83
N ILE A 99 -8.31 2.05 11.83
CA ILE A 99 -6.87 1.88 11.70
C ILE A 99 -6.35 2.74 10.56
N ASP A 100 -5.21 3.37 10.76
CA ASP A 100 -4.57 4.17 9.72
C ASP A 100 -4.04 3.30 8.59
N PHE A 101 -3.94 3.89 7.42
CA PHE A 101 -3.41 3.14 6.27
C PHE A 101 -2.69 4.05 5.26
N VAL A 102 -1.79 3.44 4.52
CA VAL A 102 -1.12 4.03 3.35
C VAL A 102 -1.15 2.94 2.29
N ILE A 103 -1.88 3.16 1.20
CA ILE A 103 -2.13 2.12 0.20
C ILE A 103 -2.03 2.68 -1.21
N ILE A 104 -1.91 1.77 -2.18
CA ILE A 104 -1.89 2.13 -3.59
C ILE A 104 -3.28 1.90 -4.17
N VAL A 105 -3.79 2.88 -4.90
CA VAL A 105 -5.09 2.78 -5.56
C VAL A 105 -4.99 3.33 -6.98
N SER A 106 -6.00 3.04 -7.80
CA SER A 106 -6.03 3.55 -9.16
C SER A 106 -6.18 5.06 -9.19
N ASP A 107 -5.71 5.69 -10.27
CA ASP A 107 -5.89 7.13 -10.44
C ASP A 107 -7.36 7.50 -10.56
N VAL A 108 -8.18 6.61 -11.11
CA VAL A 108 -9.62 6.85 -11.19
C VAL A 108 -10.19 7.03 -9.78
N LEU A 109 -9.81 6.17 -8.85
CA LEU A 109 -10.29 6.30 -7.48
C LEU A 109 -9.72 7.55 -6.81
N ARG A 110 -8.43 7.84 -7.01
CA ARG A 110 -7.84 9.05 -6.42
C ARG A 110 -8.55 10.29 -6.91
N TYR A 111 -8.89 10.34 -8.19
CA TYR A 111 -9.62 11.47 -8.76
C TYR A 111 -11.01 11.56 -8.15
N SER A 112 -11.71 10.44 -7.99
CA SER A 112 -13.05 10.43 -7.39
C SER A 112 -13.02 10.90 -5.94
N ILE A 113 -11.97 10.57 -5.22
CA ILE A 113 -11.80 11.05 -3.84
C ILE A 113 -11.56 12.56 -3.85
N LYS A 114 -10.68 13.02 -4.73
CA LYS A 114 -10.31 14.44 -4.80
C LYS A 114 -11.52 15.32 -5.08
N ASN A 115 -12.38 14.90 -6.00
CA ASN A 115 -13.52 15.74 -6.38
C ASN A 115 -14.79 15.44 -5.58
N GLY A 116 -14.69 14.63 -4.53
CA GLY A 116 -15.79 14.40 -3.62
C GLY A 116 -16.80 13.35 -4.05
N LYS A 117 -16.56 12.66 -5.16
CA LYS A 117 -17.48 11.61 -5.62
C LYS A 117 -17.34 10.33 -4.82
N ALA A 118 -16.15 10.05 -4.31
CA ALA A 118 -15.92 8.89 -3.46
C ALA A 118 -15.58 9.39 -2.06
N LYS A 119 -16.37 9.01 -1.07
CA LYS A 119 -16.20 9.46 0.30
C LYS A 119 -16.18 8.26 1.22
N PHE A 120 -15.26 8.26 2.16
CA PHE A 120 -15.07 7.14 3.08
C PHE A 120 -15.16 7.54 4.54
N GLY A 121 -15.50 8.80 4.81
CA GLY A 121 -15.70 9.24 6.19
C GLY A 121 -14.43 9.65 6.92
N VAL A 122 -13.31 9.68 6.24
CA VAL A 122 -12.03 10.12 6.82
C VAL A 122 -11.32 11.02 5.83
N THR A 123 -10.38 11.80 6.31
CA THR A 123 -9.53 12.61 5.44
C THR A 123 -8.47 11.71 4.81
N LEU A 124 -8.32 11.82 3.51
CA LEU A 124 -7.31 11.05 2.78
C LEU A 124 -6.33 12.01 2.12
N TYR A 125 -5.05 11.69 2.23
CA TYR A 125 -3.97 12.48 1.68
C TYR A 125 -3.40 11.80 0.46
N LYS A 126 -3.16 12.56 -0.59
CA LYS A 126 -2.58 12.04 -1.83
C LYS A 126 -1.08 11.91 -1.68
N GLY A 127 -0.56 10.73 -2.01
CA GLY A 127 0.88 10.51 -2.07
C GLY A 127 1.40 10.55 -3.49
N LYS A 128 2.59 9.98 -3.68
CA LYS A 128 3.25 9.96 -4.98
C LYS A 128 2.56 9.02 -5.95
N ASP A 129 2.81 9.22 -7.21
CA ASP A 129 2.36 8.28 -8.24
C ASP A 129 3.23 7.03 -8.20
N ALA A 130 2.63 5.89 -8.59
CA ALA A 130 3.32 4.62 -8.66
C ALA A 130 2.84 3.94 -9.94
N GLN A 131 3.40 4.33 -11.05
CA GLN A 131 2.83 4.02 -12.34
C GLN A 131 3.44 2.81 -13.04
N LYS A 132 4.44 2.18 -12.44
CA LYS A 132 5.09 1.05 -13.07
C LYS A 132 5.12 -0.12 -12.12
N PHE A 133 4.71 -1.27 -12.60
CA PHE A 133 4.71 -2.48 -11.83
C PHE A 133 5.39 -3.59 -12.60
N HIS A 134 5.91 -4.58 -11.89
CA HIS A 134 6.36 -5.82 -12.51
C HIS A 134 5.19 -6.77 -12.60
N ARG A 135 5.09 -7.45 -13.73
CA ARG A 135 4.16 -8.56 -13.86
C ARG A 135 4.86 -9.83 -13.37
N PRO A 136 4.09 -10.89 -13.09
CA PRO A 136 4.71 -12.15 -12.69
C PRO A 136 5.70 -12.69 -13.70
N ASP A 137 5.54 -12.38 -14.99
CA ASP A 137 6.46 -12.83 -16.02
C ASP A 137 7.73 -11.97 -16.12
N GLY A 138 7.86 -10.96 -15.26
CA GLY A 138 9.03 -10.10 -15.24
C GLY A 138 8.94 -8.85 -16.09
N SER A 139 7.91 -8.72 -16.93
CA SER A 139 7.75 -7.52 -17.75
C SER A 139 7.29 -6.35 -16.89
N ILE A 140 7.49 -5.13 -17.40
CA ILE A 140 7.07 -3.91 -16.71
C ILE A 140 5.80 -3.40 -17.38
N GLN A 141 4.80 -3.16 -16.55
CA GLN A 141 3.51 -2.70 -17.00
C GLN A 141 3.23 -1.30 -16.43
N PRO A 142 3.09 -0.28 -17.27
CA PRO A 142 2.65 1.03 -16.77
C PRO A 142 1.19 0.93 -16.33
N VAL A 143 0.90 1.40 -15.14
CA VAL A 143 -0.46 1.44 -14.61
C VAL A 143 -0.64 2.79 -13.95
N HIS A 144 -1.79 3.43 -14.22
CA HIS A 144 -2.06 4.75 -13.67
C HIS A 144 -2.63 4.62 -12.26
N CYS A 145 -1.76 4.76 -11.27
CA CYS A 145 -2.15 4.60 -9.88
C CYS A 145 -1.17 5.38 -9.00
N GLY A 146 -1.46 5.40 -7.73
CA GLY A 146 -0.58 6.05 -6.76
C GLY A 146 -1.04 5.83 -5.34
N TRP A 147 -0.34 6.45 -4.43
CA TRP A 147 -0.55 6.25 -3.00
C TRP A 147 -1.62 7.18 -2.46
N ILE A 148 -2.40 6.69 -1.51
CA ILE A 148 -3.25 7.52 -0.64
C ILE A 148 -3.12 6.99 0.78
N GLY A 149 -3.45 7.81 1.74
CA GLY A 149 -3.42 7.38 3.13
C GLY A 149 -4.17 8.29 4.05
N THR A 150 -4.33 7.84 5.29
CA THR A 150 -5.00 8.59 6.33
C THR A 150 -4.05 9.47 7.13
N ILE A 151 -2.73 9.36 6.89
CA ILE A 151 -1.74 10.14 7.63
C ILE A 151 -0.98 11.03 6.66
N GLN A 152 -0.51 12.15 7.15
CA GLN A 152 0.34 13.04 6.37
C GLN A 152 1.79 12.59 6.52
N ASP A 153 2.61 12.91 5.52
CA ASP A 153 4.01 12.54 5.61
C ASP A 153 4.76 13.45 6.59
N ASP A 154 5.89 12.93 7.06
CA ASP A 154 6.75 13.65 7.99
C ASP A 154 7.98 14.19 7.28
N TRP A 155 7.97 14.17 5.95
CA TRP A 155 9.14 14.57 5.18
C TRP A 155 9.48 16.05 5.39
N LYS A 156 10.74 16.29 5.64
CA LYS A 156 11.28 17.62 5.66
C LYS A 156 12.42 17.65 4.67
N GLU A 157 12.59 18.79 4.04
CA GLU A 157 13.60 18.91 3.02
C GLU A 157 14.96 18.49 3.55
N ASN A 158 15.67 17.71 2.76
CA ASN A 158 17.01 17.24 3.07
C ASN A 158 17.08 16.33 4.28
N GLN A 159 15.98 15.70 4.65
CA GLN A 159 15.94 14.83 5.80
C GLN A 159 15.22 13.54 5.44
N CYS A 160 15.86 12.42 5.66
CA CYS A 160 15.22 11.13 5.53
C CYS A 160 15.21 10.46 6.89
N ILE A 161 14.04 10.13 7.38
CA ILE A 161 13.91 9.56 8.70
C ILE A 161 14.00 8.04 8.72
N CYS A 162 13.95 7.39 7.58
CA CYS A 162 14.15 5.96 7.53
C CYS A 162 15.64 5.65 7.36
N TYR A 163 16.00 4.45 7.71
CA TYR A 163 17.40 4.05 7.62
C TYR A 163 17.67 3.14 6.43
N CYS A 164 16.72 3.04 5.53
CA CYS A 164 16.92 2.24 4.35
C CYS A 164 17.86 2.99 3.44
N ASN A 165 18.47 2.47 2.70
CA ASN A 165 19.09 3.00 1.71
C ASN A 165 20.03 3.90 1.73
N LYS A 166 20.52 4.05 2.17
CA LYS A 166 21.37 4.87 2.14
C LYS A 166 22.11 4.74 1.03
N GLU A 167 22.48 4.17 0.50
CA GLU A 167 23.15 4.12 -0.49
C GLU A 167 22.70 3.78 -1.44
N GLU A 168 22.43 3.74 -1.84
CA GLU A 168 22.05 3.54 -2.81
C GLU A 168 21.69 3.94 -3.14
#